data_304b94e9978339b0a95f5b292a8d2b08
#
_entry.id   304b94e9978339b0a95f5b292a8d2b08
#
_cell.length_a   1.000
_cell.length_b   1.000
_cell.length_c   1.000
_cell.angle_alpha   90.00
_cell.angle_beta   90.00
_cell.angle_gamma   90.00
#
_symmetry.space_group_name_H-M   'P 1'
#
loop_
_entity.id
_entity.type
_entity.pdbx_description
1 polymer ?
#
loop_
_entity_poly.entity_id
_entity_poly.type
_entity_poly.pdbx_seq_one_letter_code
_entity_poly.pdbx_strand_id
1 'polypeptide(L)'
;MVKVRYQGKEYNIPDRYLANLKGNERRKQIKSIVEKKERPKTSFKSKESTWTQKFNKKYGKELDKMKGGRSKRNIAKITGIPFKAIDEVFKKGEGAYYSAGSRPNQTPQSWAYARVYSYILGGNARKVDAEITKKYNVKFPK
;
A
#
# COMPACT_ATOMS: atom_id res chain seq x y z
N MET A 1 16.19 3.86 -12.47
CA MET A 1 14.90 3.79 -13.19
C MET A 1 15.09 3.26 -14.59
N VAL A 2 14.13 2.51 -15.08
CA VAL A 2 14.14 1.95 -16.42
C VAL A 2 13.35 2.86 -17.36
N LYS A 3 13.92 3.20 -18.51
CA LYS A 3 13.19 3.90 -19.56
C LYS A 3 12.46 2.88 -20.41
N VAL A 4 11.14 3.05 -20.54
CA VAL A 4 10.32 2.18 -21.37
C VAL A 4 9.55 3.00 -22.40
N ARG A 5 9.37 2.44 -23.60
CA ARG A 5 8.54 3.02 -24.63
C ARG A 5 7.18 2.32 -24.65
N TYR A 6 6.12 3.13 -24.63
CA TYR A 6 4.76 2.62 -24.72
C TYR A 6 3.95 3.58 -25.59
N GLN A 7 3.42 3.07 -26.70
CA GLN A 7 2.63 3.86 -27.67
C GLN A 7 3.32 5.16 -28.11
N GLY A 8 4.63 5.07 -28.41
CA GLY A 8 5.41 6.20 -28.90
C GLY A 8 5.89 7.21 -27.89
N LYS A 9 5.59 7.00 -26.60
CA LYS A 9 6.04 7.86 -25.50
C LYS A 9 7.02 7.12 -24.61
N GLU A 10 7.97 7.86 -24.03
CA GLU A 10 8.90 7.32 -23.04
C GLU A 10 8.40 7.54 -21.62
N TYR A 11 8.58 6.52 -20.79
CA TYR A 11 8.22 6.55 -19.37
C TYR A 11 9.37 6.06 -18.54
N ASN A 12 9.58 6.63 -17.35
CA ASN A 12 10.55 6.17 -16.38
C ASN A 12 9.83 5.35 -15.30
N ILE A 13 10.22 4.08 -15.16
CA ILE A 13 9.60 3.17 -14.20
C ILE A 13 10.68 2.66 -13.24
N PRO A 14 10.44 2.67 -11.91
CA PRO A 14 11.40 2.11 -10.96
C PRO A 14 11.74 0.65 -11.28
N ASP A 15 13.03 0.31 -11.22
CA ASP A 15 13.52 -1.04 -11.55
C ASP A 15 12.79 -2.11 -10.76
N ARG A 16 12.49 -1.85 -9.50
CA ARG A 16 11.80 -2.82 -8.62
C ARG A 16 10.41 -3.23 -9.10
N TYR A 17 9.77 -2.40 -9.94
CA TYR A 17 8.45 -2.72 -10.48
C TYR A 17 8.52 -3.65 -11.67
N LEU A 18 9.68 -3.75 -12.31
CA LEU A 18 9.91 -4.61 -13.48
C LEU A 18 10.86 -5.77 -13.17
N ALA A 19 11.39 -5.84 -11.95
CA ALA A 19 12.35 -6.87 -11.57
C ALA A 19 11.76 -8.27 -11.74
N ASN A 20 12.55 -9.18 -12.27
CA ASN A 20 12.20 -10.60 -12.49
C ASN A 20 11.02 -10.83 -13.45
N LEU A 21 10.62 -9.81 -14.22
CA LEU A 21 9.57 -9.93 -15.22
C LEU A 21 10.18 -10.02 -16.63
N LYS A 22 9.65 -10.90 -17.47
CA LYS A 22 10.10 -11.10 -18.85
C LYS A 22 8.90 -11.28 -19.77
N GLY A 23 9.07 -10.91 -21.06
CA GLY A 23 8.08 -11.14 -22.09
C GLY A 23 6.72 -10.50 -21.81
N ASN A 24 5.66 -11.29 -21.89
CA ASN A 24 4.29 -10.80 -21.72
C ASN A 24 4.00 -10.25 -20.32
N GLU A 25 4.56 -10.83 -19.29
CA GLU A 25 4.38 -10.35 -17.91
C GLU A 25 4.93 -8.94 -17.75
N ARG A 26 6.13 -8.68 -18.31
CA ARG A 26 6.76 -7.37 -18.30
C ARG A 26 5.89 -6.35 -19.06
N ARG A 27 5.39 -6.71 -20.23
CA ARG A 27 4.50 -5.85 -21.04
C ARG A 27 3.21 -5.51 -20.30
N LYS A 28 2.57 -6.49 -19.67
CA LYS A 28 1.35 -6.28 -18.90
C LYS A 28 1.58 -5.36 -17.71
N GLN A 29 2.71 -5.50 -17.03
CA GLN A 29 3.06 -4.64 -15.91
C GLN A 29 3.28 -3.20 -16.37
N ILE A 30 4.04 -2.99 -17.45
CA ILE A 30 4.26 -1.66 -18.03
C ILE A 30 2.92 -1.03 -18.42
N LYS A 31 2.07 -1.77 -19.12
CA LYS A 31 0.74 -1.28 -19.53
C LYS A 31 -0.08 -0.85 -18.31
N SER A 32 -0.12 -1.64 -17.26
CA SER A 32 -0.89 -1.32 -16.05
C SER A 32 -0.40 -0.06 -15.36
N ILE A 33 0.91 0.15 -15.32
CA ILE A 33 1.51 1.35 -14.71
C ILE A 33 1.20 2.59 -15.53
N VAL A 34 1.42 2.52 -16.84
CA VAL A 34 1.20 3.67 -17.75
C VAL A 34 -0.28 4.05 -17.82
N GLU A 35 -1.17 3.05 -17.90
CA GLU A 35 -2.62 3.27 -18.00
C GLU A 35 -3.30 3.41 -16.64
N LYS A 36 -2.53 3.36 -15.54
CA LYS A 36 -3.02 3.52 -14.16
C LYS A 36 -4.12 2.51 -13.81
N LYS A 37 -3.92 1.26 -14.20
CA LYS A 37 -4.83 0.13 -13.92
C LYS A 37 -4.27 -0.76 -12.82
N GLU A 38 -5.08 -1.69 -12.35
CA GLU A 38 -4.62 -2.71 -11.41
C GLU A 38 -3.46 -3.52 -11.99
N ARG A 39 -2.50 -3.87 -11.13
CA ARG A 39 -1.30 -4.59 -11.56
C ARG A 39 -1.65 -6.02 -11.96
N PRO A 40 -0.97 -6.58 -12.98
CA PRO A 40 -1.25 -7.95 -13.41
C PRO A 40 -0.81 -8.96 -12.36
N LYS A 41 -1.44 -10.12 -12.37
CA LYS A 41 -0.96 -11.28 -11.62
C LYS A 41 0.14 -11.95 -12.44
N THR A 42 1.28 -12.17 -11.82
CA THR A 42 2.44 -12.77 -12.49
C THR A 42 3.01 -13.90 -11.64
N SER A 43 3.99 -14.61 -12.19
CA SER A 43 4.74 -15.62 -11.45
C SER A 43 5.66 -15.04 -10.38
N PHE A 44 5.85 -13.72 -10.36
CA PHE A 44 6.67 -13.04 -9.36
C PHE A 44 5.99 -13.13 -7.99
N LYS A 45 6.73 -13.65 -7.01
CA LYS A 45 6.25 -13.69 -5.62
C LYS A 45 6.74 -12.46 -4.89
N SER A 46 5.82 -11.54 -4.58
CA SER A 46 6.15 -10.37 -3.78
C SER A 46 6.21 -10.75 -2.30
N LYS A 47 7.15 -10.14 -1.59
CA LYS A 47 7.23 -10.27 -0.14
C LYS A 47 6.21 -9.36 0.52
N GLU A 48 5.64 -9.81 1.62
CA GLU A 48 4.81 -8.98 2.47
C GLU A 48 5.63 -7.78 2.97
N SER A 49 5.01 -6.59 3.06
CA SER A 49 5.73 -5.40 3.50
C SER A 49 6.21 -5.55 4.94
N THR A 50 7.33 -4.91 5.26
CA THR A 50 7.88 -4.91 6.63
C THR A 50 6.88 -4.38 7.65
N TRP A 51 6.12 -3.33 7.28
CA TRP A 51 5.12 -2.75 8.18
C TRP A 51 3.95 -3.68 8.40
N THR A 52 3.52 -4.42 7.38
CA THR A 52 2.48 -5.45 7.50
C THR A 52 2.92 -6.55 8.46
N GLN A 53 4.16 -7.02 8.34
CA GLN A 53 4.71 -8.04 9.23
C GLN A 53 4.77 -7.55 10.68
N LYS A 54 5.26 -6.34 10.91
CA LYS A 54 5.33 -5.73 12.24
C LYS A 54 3.95 -5.52 12.86
N PHE A 55 3.00 -5.07 12.06
CA PHE A 55 1.63 -4.86 12.50
C PHE A 55 0.98 -6.18 12.92
N ASN A 56 1.11 -7.22 12.10
CA ASN A 56 0.56 -8.54 12.41
C ASN A 56 1.18 -9.14 13.67
N LYS A 57 2.47 -8.91 13.89
CA LYS A 57 3.14 -9.38 15.10
C LYS A 57 2.59 -8.70 16.35
N LYS A 58 2.26 -7.41 16.26
CA LYS A 58 1.78 -6.65 17.42
C LYS A 58 0.28 -6.83 17.66
N TYR A 59 -0.54 -6.85 16.62
CA TYR A 59 -1.99 -6.82 16.74
C TYR A 59 -2.71 -8.00 16.09
N GLY A 60 -2.01 -8.83 15.33
CA GLY A 60 -2.65 -9.87 14.52
C GLY A 60 -3.51 -10.84 15.31
N LYS A 61 -3.04 -11.31 16.46
CA LYS A 61 -3.79 -12.25 17.30
C LYS A 61 -5.12 -11.67 17.76
N GLU A 62 -5.14 -10.41 18.19
CA GLU A 62 -6.34 -9.75 18.66
C GLU A 62 -7.32 -9.52 17.51
N LEU A 63 -6.82 -9.10 16.37
CA LEU A 63 -7.65 -8.86 15.18
C LEU A 63 -8.23 -10.15 14.63
N ASP A 64 -7.49 -11.26 14.68
CA ASP A 64 -7.99 -12.56 14.22
C ASP A 64 -9.17 -13.06 15.05
N LYS A 65 -9.26 -12.64 16.32
CA LYS A 65 -10.38 -12.98 17.20
C LYS A 65 -11.61 -12.10 16.99
N MET A 66 -11.46 -10.98 16.30
CA MET A 66 -12.55 -10.02 16.07
C MET A 66 -13.33 -10.38 14.81
N LYS A 67 -14.66 -10.20 14.85
CA LYS A 67 -15.49 -10.35 13.66
C LYS A 67 -15.09 -9.27 12.65
N GLY A 68 -14.80 -9.67 11.42
CA GLY A 68 -14.32 -8.77 10.37
C GLY A 68 -12.79 -8.64 10.29
N GLY A 69 -12.05 -9.24 11.20
CA GLY A 69 -10.57 -9.31 11.17
C GLY A 69 -9.91 -7.94 11.07
N ARG A 70 -9.11 -7.74 10.03
CA ARG A 70 -8.32 -6.51 9.82
C ARG A 70 -9.09 -5.41 9.07
N SER A 71 -10.36 -5.22 9.41
CA SER A 71 -11.14 -4.11 8.87
C SER A 71 -10.64 -2.77 9.43
N LYS A 72 -10.88 -1.69 8.70
CA LYS A 72 -10.51 -0.35 9.17
C LYS A 72 -11.16 -0.02 10.52
N ARG A 73 -12.40 -0.46 10.75
CA ARG A 73 -13.10 -0.24 12.02
C ARG A 73 -12.44 -0.98 13.18
N ASN A 74 -12.05 -2.24 12.97
CA ASN A 74 -11.38 -3.02 14.00
C ASN A 74 -9.98 -2.45 14.30
N ILE A 75 -9.26 -2.01 13.28
CA ILE A 75 -7.96 -1.36 13.44
C ILE A 75 -8.11 -0.07 14.26
N ALA A 76 -9.14 0.75 13.96
CA ALA A 76 -9.43 1.95 14.74
C ALA A 76 -9.70 1.62 16.20
N LYS A 77 -10.51 0.61 16.45
CA LYS A 77 -10.90 0.19 17.82
C LYS A 77 -9.69 -0.27 18.63
N ILE A 78 -8.83 -1.10 18.05
CA ILE A 78 -7.70 -1.69 18.77
C ILE A 78 -6.55 -0.70 19.00
N THR A 79 -6.37 0.27 18.08
CA THR A 79 -5.30 1.26 18.16
C THR A 79 -5.71 2.54 18.88
N GLY A 80 -7.01 2.79 19.02
CA GLY A 80 -7.53 4.04 19.57
C GLY A 80 -7.45 5.21 18.59
N ILE A 81 -7.06 4.98 17.35
CA ILE A 81 -7.00 6.02 16.32
C ILE A 81 -8.40 6.23 15.73
N PRO A 82 -8.86 7.48 15.52
CA PRO A 82 -10.17 7.72 14.92
C PRO A 82 -10.33 7.03 13.56
N PHE A 83 -11.48 6.40 13.35
CA PHE A 83 -11.76 5.70 12.08
C PHE A 83 -11.57 6.62 10.87
N LYS A 84 -12.01 7.88 10.97
CA LYS A 84 -11.88 8.84 9.87
C LYS A 84 -10.42 9.07 9.47
N ALA A 85 -9.51 9.10 10.44
CA ALA A 85 -8.08 9.25 10.17
C ALA A 85 -7.55 8.03 9.42
N ILE A 86 -7.88 6.82 9.87
CA ILE A 86 -7.47 5.58 9.21
C ILE A 86 -8.03 5.52 7.79
N ASP A 87 -9.30 5.89 7.61
CA ASP A 87 -9.95 5.88 6.30
C ASP A 87 -9.29 6.86 5.33
N GLU A 88 -8.89 8.06 5.78
CA GLU A 88 -8.17 9.02 4.93
C GLU A 88 -6.79 8.52 4.52
N VAL A 89 -6.04 7.91 5.44
CA VAL A 89 -4.74 7.29 5.11
C VAL A 89 -4.92 6.17 4.09
N PHE A 90 -5.94 5.35 4.28
CA PHE A 90 -6.28 4.27 3.37
C PHE A 90 -6.58 4.80 1.96
N LYS A 91 -7.44 5.81 1.85
CA LYS A 91 -7.79 6.42 0.56
C LYS A 91 -6.57 7.02 -0.15
N LYS A 92 -5.69 7.67 0.59
CA LYS A 92 -4.43 8.18 0.02
C LYS A 92 -3.55 7.03 -0.48
N GLY A 93 -3.52 5.91 0.22
CA GLY A 93 -2.79 4.72 -0.21
C GLY A 93 -3.35 4.15 -1.51
N GLU A 94 -4.67 4.07 -1.65
CA GLU A 94 -5.30 3.63 -2.90
C GLU A 94 -4.95 4.58 -4.05
N GLY A 95 -5.03 5.89 -3.84
CA GLY A 95 -4.67 6.88 -4.84
C GLY A 95 -3.20 6.78 -5.26
N ALA A 96 -2.30 6.59 -4.31
CA ALA A 96 -0.88 6.42 -4.58
C ALA A 96 -0.59 5.17 -5.42
N TYR A 97 -1.34 4.09 -5.21
CA TYR A 97 -1.21 2.87 -6.01
C TYR A 97 -1.39 3.17 -7.51
N TYR A 98 -2.42 3.93 -7.86
CA TYR A 98 -2.69 4.24 -9.27
C TYR A 98 -1.76 5.30 -9.84
N SER A 99 -1.38 6.31 -9.05
CA SER A 99 -0.59 7.43 -9.55
C SER A 99 0.92 7.17 -9.54
N ALA A 100 1.43 6.52 -8.49
CA ALA A 100 2.87 6.29 -8.33
C ALA A 100 3.36 4.94 -8.87
N GLY A 101 2.45 4.02 -9.18
CA GLY A 101 2.79 2.67 -9.59
C GLY A 101 3.05 1.73 -8.42
N SER A 102 3.22 0.47 -8.71
CA SER A 102 3.56 -0.55 -7.72
C SER A 102 4.17 -1.77 -8.39
N ARG A 103 4.65 -2.71 -7.57
CA ARG A 103 5.11 -4.01 -8.04
C ARG A 103 3.92 -4.84 -8.53
N PRO A 104 4.15 -5.87 -9.40
CA PRO A 104 3.07 -6.76 -9.81
C PRO A 104 2.50 -7.53 -8.62
N ASN A 105 1.31 -8.10 -8.80
CA ASN A 105 0.59 -8.87 -7.78
C ASN A 105 0.13 -8.06 -6.57
N GLN A 106 0.24 -6.73 -6.62
CA GLN A 106 -0.32 -5.85 -5.60
C GLN A 106 -1.73 -5.39 -5.99
N THR A 107 -2.56 -5.13 -4.99
CA THR A 107 -3.89 -4.54 -5.19
C THR A 107 -3.93 -3.15 -4.55
N PRO A 108 -4.88 -2.28 -4.94
CA PRO A 108 -5.03 -0.99 -4.28
C PRO A 108 -5.24 -1.14 -2.77
N GLN A 109 -6.00 -2.16 -2.36
CA GLN A 109 -6.31 -2.43 -0.96
C GLN A 109 -5.06 -2.87 -0.18
N SER A 110 -4.26 -3.80 -0.71
CA SER A 110 -3.05 -4.24 -0.02
C SER A 110 -2.04 -3.10 0.13
N TRP A 111 -1.91 -2.26 -0.89
CA TRP A 111 -1.05 -1.08 -0.85
C TRP A 111 -1.53 -0.09 0.20
N ALA A 112 -2.85 0.14 0.25
CA ALA A 112 -3.47 1.05 1.22
C ALA A 112 -3.32 0.56 2.66
N TYR A 113 -3.53 -0.73 2.92
CA TYR A 113 -3.32 -1.30 4.26
C TYR A 113 -1.87 -1.20 4.70
N ALA A 114 -0.90 -1.44 3.81
CA ALA A 114 0.52 -1.28 4.14
C ALA A 114 0.83 0.16 4.56
N ARG A 115 0.23 1.14 3.90
CA ARG A 115 0.37 2.55 4.27
C ARG A 115 -0.25 2.84 5.64
N VAL A 116 -1.43 2.28 5.93
CA VAL A 116 -2.06 2.39 7.26
C VAL A 116 -1.16 1.82 8.35
N TYR A 117 -0.58 0.65 8.11
CA TYR A 117 0.31 0.02 9.10
C TYR A 117 1.57 0.84 9.34
N SER A 118 2.17 1.38 8.29
CA SER A 118 3.31 2.30 8.41
C SER A 118 2.93 3.56 9.20
N TYR A 119 1.75 4.08 8.96
CA TYR A 119 1.23 5.24 9.70
C TYR A 119 1.09 4.95 11.19
N ILE A 120 0.49 3.81 11.54
CA ILE A 120 0.26 3.42 12.94
C ILE A 120 1.57 3.17 13.68
N LEU A 121 2.55 2.52 13.03
CA LEU A 121 3.78 2.06 13.66
C LEU A 121 4.94 3.05 13.58
N GLY A 122 4.71 4.25 13.08
CA GLY A 122 5.74 5.29 13.05
C GLY A 122 6.66 5.25 11.85
N GLY A 123 6.22 4.62 10.75
CA GLY A 123 6.96 4.60 9.50
C GLY A 123 6.82 5.88 8.69
N ASN A 124 7.32 5.85 7.47
CA ASN A 124 7.32 7.02 6.58
C ASN A 124 5.92 7.62 6.35
N ALA A 125 4.88 6.78 6.33
CA ALA A 125 3.51 7.25 6.12
C ALA A 125 3.06 8.22 7.22
N ARG A 126 3.55 8.07 8.46
CA ARG A 126 3.24 9.01 9.54
C ARG A 126 3.75 10.41 9.24
N LYS A 127 4.91 10.53 8.61
CA LYS A 127 5.47 11.82 8.19
C LYS A 127 4.71 12.40 7.00
N VAL A 128 4.43 11.58 6.01
CA VAL A 128 3.72 11.99 4.78
C VAL A 128 2.31 12.44 5.12
N ASP A 129 1.63 11.74 6.02
CA ASP A 129 0.24 11.98 6.39
C ASP A 129 0.11 12.78 7.69
N ALA A 130 1.10 13.60 8.04
CA ALA A 130 1.10 14.41 9.27
C ALA A 130 -0.10 15.36 9.36
N GLU A 131 -0.63 15.82 8.24
CA GLU A 131 -1.83 16.66 8.20
C GLU A 131 -3.05 15.95 8.77
N ILE A 132 -3.18 14.64 8.51
CA ILE A 132 -4.26 13.81 9.05
C ILE A 132 -4.12 13.71 10.57
N THR A 133 -2.90 13.54 11.05
CA THR A 133 -2.60 13.50 12.48
C THR A 133 -3.08 14.76 13.18
N LYS A 134 -2.81 15.92 12.59
CA LYS A 134 -3.25 17.23 13.13
C LYS A 134 -4.76 17.40 13.06
N LYS A 135 -5.34 17.05 11.91
CA LYS A 135 -6.78 17.24 11.65
C LYS A 135 -7.66 16.50 12.67
N TYR A 136 -7.27 15.29 13.04
CA TYR A 136 -8.04 14.44 13.94
C TYR A 136 -7.45 14.33 15.34
N ASN A 137 -6.38 15.07 15.62
CA ASN A 137 -5.68 15.02 16.91
C ASN A 137 -5.34 13.58 17.30
N VAL A 138 -4.72 12.86 16.36
CA VAL A 138 -4.43 11.44 16.51
C VAL A 138 -3.35 11.19 17.57
N LYS A 139 -3.62 10.26 18.47
CA LYS A 139 -2.64 9.77 19.46
C LYS A 139 -2.30 8.33 19.10
N PHE A 140 -1.00 8.09 18.89
CA PHE A 140 -0.54 6.77 18.46
C PHE A 140 -0.34 5.85 19.67
N PRO A 141 -0.66 4.55 19.51
CA PRO A 141 -0.39 3.56 20.55
C PRO A 141 1.12 3.40 20.77
N LYS A 142 1.48 3.11 21.99
CA LYS A 142 2.88 2.85 22.35
C LYS A 142 3.31 1.44 21.93
#